data_67d7a740da03a0296031e07dcfbbfccd
#
_entry.id   67d7a740da03a0296031e07dcfbbfccd
#
_cell.length_a   1.000
_cell.length_b   1.000
_cell.length_c   1.000
_cell.angle_alpha   90.00
_cell.angle_beta   90.00
_cell.angle_gamma   90.00
#
_symmetry.space_group_name_H-M   'P 1'
#
loop_
_entity.id
_entity.type
_entity.pdbx_description
1 polymer ?
#
loop_
_entity_poly.entity_id
_entity_poly.type
_entity_poly.pdbx_seq_one_letter_code
_entity_poly.pdbx_strand_id
1 'polypeptide(L)'
;TKYGHVKGEIPGIDCYEAGHPVPDANSFAATEKALTLVQGLTAEDTVLFLLSGGGSALFEKPLVPGGELQDITNQLLASGADIVEMNTIRKRLSAVKGGRFAQHCAPARVFSIVLSDILGDPLDMIASGPAVPDCSTCAQALAIAEKYQLRLSAQAGALLAQETPKALDNVTTHITGSVRELCAAAAEACRK
;
A
#
# COMPACT_ATOMS: atom_id res chain seq x y z
N THR A 1 1.29 -4.95 12.25
CA THR A 1 1.69 -6.32 11.92
C THR A 1 0.51 -7.27 11.92
N LYS A 2 0.66 -8.52 11.44
CA LYS A 2 -0.42 -9.50 11.48
C LYS A 2 -0.62 -10.07 12.88
N TYR A 3 -1.80 -10.61 13.15
CA TYR A 3 -2.15 -11.19 14.45
C TYR A 3 -1.11 -12.23 14.93
N GLY A 4 -0.79 -12.18 16.24
CA GLY A 4 0.14 -13.09 16.91
C GLY A 4 1.63 -12.78 16.69
N HIS A 5 1.96 -11.64 16.06
CA HIS A 5 3.33 -11.26 15.78
C HIS A 5 3.91 -10.24 16.76
N VAL A 6 3.09 -9.55 17.55
CA VAL A 6 3.55 -8.71 18.64
C VAL A 6 3.98 -9.61 19.80
N LYS A 7 5.24 -9.56 20.19
CA LYS A 7 5.83 -10.43 21.24
C LYS A 7 5.89 -9.78 22.62
N GLY A 8 5.45 -8.54 22.71
CA GLY A 8 5.40 -7.78 23.95
C GLY A 8 5.38 -6.29 23.67
N GLU A 9 5.22 -5.51 24.73
CA GLU A 9 5.25 -4.05 24.66
C GLU A 9 6.68 -3.56 24.35
N ILE A 10 6.80 -2.60 23.44
CA ILE A 10 8.05 -1.96 23.07
C ILE A 10 7.93 -0.50 23.50
N PRO A 11 8.76 -0.01 24.46
CA PRO A 11 8.66 1.37 24.92
C PRO A 11 8.78 2.37 23.76
N GLY A 12 7.84 3.30 23.68
CA GLY A 12 7.81 4.33 22.64
C GLY A 12 7.30 3.87 21.27
N ILE A 13 6.79 2.64 21.15
CA ILE A 13 6.24 2.11 19.91
C ILE A 13 4.83 1.57 20.14
N ASP A 14 3.86 2.14 19.46
CA ASP A 14 2.50 1.61 19.42
C ASP A 14 2.39 0.47 18.39
N CYS A 15 2.12 -0.73 18.87
CA CYS A 15 1.98 -1.91 18.04
C CYS A 15 0.50 -2.23 17.78
N TYR A 16 0.14 -2.40 16.52
CA TYR A 16 -1.21 -2.80 16.09
C TYR A 16 -1.15 -4.11 15.33
N GLU A 17 -2.03 -5.04 15.69
CA GLU A 17 -2.20 -6.31 14.98
C GLU A 17 -3.48 -6.29 14.15
N ALA A 18 -3.41 -6.84 12.94
CA ALA A 18 -4.50 -6.79 11.98
C ALA A 18 -4.51 -8.01 11.03
N GLY A 19 -5.58 -8.13 10.25
CA GLY A 19 -5.79 -9.20 9.29
C GLY A 19 -4.81 -9.19 8.12
N HIS A 20 -4.37 -10.38 7.74
CA HIS A 20 -3.53 -10.64 6.57
C HIS A 20 -3.81 -12.05 6.04
N PRO A 21 -4.00 -12.26 4.73
CA PRO A 21 -3.83 -11.33 3.59
C PRO A 21 -5.01 -10.40 3.30
N VAL A 22 -6.12 -10.53 4.03
CA VAL A 22 -7.31 -9.69 3.86
C VAL A 22 -7.31 -8.61 4.93
N PRO A 23 -7.39 -7.32 4.56
CA PRO A 23 -7.49 -6.22 5.52
C PRO A 23 -8.80 -6.29 6.30
N ASP A 24 -8.77 -5.86 7.56
CA ASP A 24 -9.91 -5.84 8.45
C ASP A 24 -10.08 -4.48 9.16
N ALA A 25 -11.03 -4.39 10.08
CA ALA A 25 -11.29 -3.18 10.83
C ALA A 25 -10.07 -2.70 11.63
N ASN A 26 -9.21 -3.61 12.10
CA ASN A 26 -7.99 -3.26 12.82
C ASN A 26 -6.93 -2.66 11.87
N SER A 27 -6.81 -3.18 10.63
CA SER A 27 -5.97 -2.55 9.60
C SER A 27 -6.40 -1.10 9.36
N PHE A 28 -7.72 -0.87 9.24
CA PHE A 28 -8.27 0.45 8.98
C PHE A 28 -8.04 1.42 10.14
N ALA A 29 -8.26 0.95 11.37
CA ALA A 29 -8.05 1.75 12.58
C ALA A 29 -6.57 2.08 12.80
N ALA A 30 -5.66 1.11 12.61
CA ALA A 30 -4.23 1.32 12.72
C ALA A 30 -3.71 2.33 11.67
N THR A 31 -4.20 2.22 10.43
CA THR A 31 -3.85 3.15 9.36
C THR A 31 -4.39 4.55 9.62
N GLU A 32 -5.60 4.68 10.19
CA GLU A 32 -6.15 5.98 10.63
C GLU A 32 -5.27 6.64 11.68
N LYS A 33 -4.74 5.86 12.63
CA LYS A 33 -3.77 6.37 13.63
C LYS A 33 -2.51 6.88 12.95
N ALA A 34 -1.96 6.15 11.98
CA ALA A 34 -0.79 6.59 11.21
C ALA A 34 -1.08 7.89 10.43
N LEU A 35 -2.25 8.00 9.80
CA LEU A 35 -2.68 9.24 9.14
C LEU A 35 -2.82 10.42 10.12
N THR A 36 -3.34 10.16 11.32
CA THR A 36 -3.43 11.19 12.37
C THR A 36 -2.06 11.67 12.82
N LEU A 37 -1.08 10.78 12.95
CA LEU A 37 0.29 11.13 13.35
C LEU A 37 1.00 12.05 12.33
N VAL A 38 0.64 11.98 11.06
CA VAL A 38 1.25 12.81 10.01
C VAL A 38 0.46 14.09 9.70
N GLN A 39 -0.64 14.31 10.40
CA GLN A 39 -1.40 15.57 10.26
C GLN A 39 -0.65 16.75 10.88
N GLY A 40 -0.57 17.84 10.15
CA GLY A 40 0.02 19.09 10.64
C GLY A 40 1.56 19.09 10.67
N LEU A 41 2.21 18.13 10.04
CA LEU A 41 3.65 18.16 9.83
C LEU A 41 4.08 19.37 8.99
N THR A 42 5.30 19.84 9.24
CA THR A 42 5.93 20.99 8.58
C THR A 42 7.09 20.56 7.68
N ALA A 43 7.67 21.47 6.93
CA ALA A 43 8.87 21.20 6.11
C ALA A 43 10.12 20.85 6.93
N GLU A 44 10.11 21.15 8.23
CA GLU A 44 11.19 20.81 9.17
C GLU A 44 11.09 19.36 9.68
N ASP A 45 9.92 18.73 9.52
CA ASP A 45 9.66 17.39 9.98
C ASP A 45 10.14 16.35 8.97
N THR A 46 10.49 15.18 9.50
CA THR A 46 10.90 14.02 8.69
C THR A 46 10.14 12.78 9.15
N VAL A 47 9.51 12.10 8.21
CA VAL A 47 8.86 10.81 8.42
C VAL A 47 9.79 9.69 7.97
N LEU A 48 10.18 8.82 8.88
CA LEU A 48 10.85 7.57 8.55
C LEU A 48 9.80 6.48 8.34
N PHE A 49 9.59 6.07 7.09
CA PHE A 49 8.60 5.07 6.71
C PHE A 49 9.28 3.73 6.40
N LEU A 50 9.17 2.78 7.33
CA LEU A 50 9.76 1.46 7.22
C LEU A 50 8.72 0.47 6.68
N LEU A 51 8.93 -0.04 5.48
CA LEU A 51 7.98 -0.88 4.76
C LEU A 51 8.57 -2.27 4.52
N SER A 52 7.83 -3.30 4.91
CA SER A 52 8.16 -4.70 4.63
C SER A 52 6.93 -5.43 4.07
N GLY A 53 7.02 -6.75 3.87
CA GLY A 53 5.92 -7.56 3.33
C GLY A 53 4.61 -7.47 4.12
N GLY A 54 3.50 -7.73 3.43
CA GLY A 54 2.15 -7.72 4.00
C GLY A 54 1.46 -6.35 4.04
N GLY A 55 2.15 -5.26 3.68
CA GLY A 55 1.64 -3.89 3.75
C GLY A 55 0.37 -3.64 2.92
N SER A 56 0.13 -4.42 1.87
CA SER A 56 -1.10 -4.28 1.06
C SER A 56 -2.40 -4.52 1.85
N ALA A 57 -2.35 -5.38 2.89
CA ALA A 57 -3.48 -5.62 3.78
C ALA A 57 -3.35 -4.84 5.10
N LEU A 58 -2.15 -4.82 5.67
CA LEU A 58 -1.91 -4.27 7.00
C LEU A 58 -1.92 -2.74 7.04
N PHE A 59 -1.58 -2.07 5.92
CA PHE A 59 -1.61 -0.62 5.78
C PHE A 59 -2.68 -0.22 4.75
N GLU A 60 -3.94 -0.23 5.19
CA GLU A 60 -5.10 0.06 4.37
C GLU A 60 -6.09 0.97 5.10
N LYS A 61 -6.54 2.01 4.41
CA LYS A 61 -7.68 2.85 4.81
C LYS A 61 -8.57 3.03 3.59
N PRO A 62 -9.69 2.28 3.49
CA PRO A 62 -10.57 2.38 2.34
C PRO A 62 -11.31 3.72 2.29
N LEU A 63 -11.50 4.23 1.08
CA LEU A 63 -12.31 5.41 0.77
C LEU A 63 -13.78 5.05 0.49
N VAL A 64 -14.09 3.76 0.48
CA VAL A 64 -15.44 3.18 0.39
C VAL A 64 -15.69 2.32 1.65
N PRO A 65 -16.91 1.89 1.93
CA PRO A 65 -17.16 0.92 3.00
C PRO A 65 -16.25 -0.32 2.87
N GLY A 66 -15.67 -0.79 3.98
CA GLY A 66 -14.71 -1.91 3.95
C GLY A 66 -15.28 -3.19 3.29
N GLY A 67 -16.57 -3.46 3.48
CA GLY A 67 -17.26 -4.57 2.83
C GLY A 67 -17.32 -4.42 1.30
N GLU A 68 -17.46 -3.19 0.79
CA GLU A 68 -17.46 -2.91 -0.64
C GLU A 68 -16.05 -3.09 -1.22
N LEU A 69 -14.99 -2.61 -0.54
CA LEU A 69 -13.60 -2.86 -0.97
C LEU A 69 -13.32 -4.35 -1.08
N GLN A 70 -13.81 -5.14 -0.12
CA GLN A 70 -13.66 -6.58 -0.13
C GLN A 70 -14.45 -7.24 -1.27
N ASP A 71 -15.69 -6.81 -1.52
CA ASP A 71 -16.51 -7.33 -2.62
C ASP A 71 -15.85 -7.03 -3.98
N ILE A 72 -15.39 -5.80 -4.21
CA ILE A 72 -14.67 -5.42 -5.44
C ILE A 72 -13.39 -6.27 -5.61
N THR A 73 -12.63 -6.49 -4.54
CA THR A 73 -11.45 -7.34 -4.57
C THR A 73 -11.80 -8.79 -4.94
N ASN A 74 -12.87 -9.34 -4.38
CA ASN A 74 -13.35 -10.68 -4.69
C ASN A 74 -13.84 -10.80 -6.14
N GLN A 75 -14.54 -9.79 -6.66
CA GLN A 75 -14.95 -9.76 -8.07
C GLN A 75 -13.75 -9.82 -9.02
N LEU A 76 -12.70 -9.03 -8.75
CA LEU A 76 -11.45 -9.03 -9.53
C LEU A 76 -10.75 -10.38 -9.49
N LEU A 77 -10.62 -10.98 -8.30
CA LEU A 77 -10.02 -12.32 -8.13
C LEU A 77 -10.81 -13.39 -8.89
N ALA A 78 -12.13 -13.39 -8.76
CA ALA A 78 -13.01 -14.36 -9.43
C ALA A 78 -13.00 -14.20 -10.97
N SER A 79 -12.73 -13.00 -11.46
CA SER A 79 -12.65 -12.70 -12.89
C SER A 79 -11.27 -12.96 -13.50
N GLY A 80 -10.27 -13.37 -12.68
CA GLY A 80 -8.91 -13.64 -13.14
C GLY A 80 -8.10 -12.39 -13.48
N ALA A 81 -8.44 -11.25 -12.85
CA ALA A 81 -7.64 -10.03 -12.98
C ALA A 81 -6.20 -10.25 -12.46
N ASP A 82 -5.23 -9.76 -13.18
CA ASP A 82 -3.83 -9.82 -12.75
C ASP A 82 -3.54 -8.82 -11.62
N ILE A 83 -2.35 -8.94 -11.03
CA ILE A 83 -1.96 -8.12 -9.87
C ILE A 83 -1.86 -6.63 -10.23
N VAL A 84 -1.51 -6.30 -11.47
CA VAL A 84 -1.40 -4.90 -11.94
C VAL A 84 -2.80 -4.30 -12.05
N GLU A 85 -3.74 -5.02 -12.64
CA GLU A 85 -5.14 -4.63 -12.75
C GLU A 85 -5.79 -4.47 -11.37
N MET A 86 -5.57 -5.43 -10.47
CA MET A 86 -6.04 -5.36 -9.09
C MET A 86 -5.51 -4.11 -8.37
N ASN A 87 -4.20 -3.84 -8.46
CA ASN A 87 -3.59 -2.68 -7.81
C ASN A 87 -4.06 -1.37 -8.44
N THR A 88 -4.30 -1.32 -9.75
CA THR A 88 -4.86 -0.15 -10.44
C THR A 88 -6.21 0.27 -9.84
N ILE A 89 -7.07 -0.68 -9.53
CA ILE A 89 -8.35 -0.43 -8.84
C ILE A 89 -8.12 -0.09 -7.36
N ARG A 90 -7.37 -0.92 -6.63
CA ARG A 90 -7.17 -0.78 -5.17
C ARG A 90 -6.50 0.54 -4.79
N LYS A 91 -5.54 1.02 -5.57
CA LYS A 91 -4.86 2.31 -5.32
C LYS A 91 -5.87 3.46 -5.31
N ARG A 92 -6.91 3.43 -6.14
CA ARG A 92 -7.94 4.49 -6.19
C ARG A 92 -8.95 4.43 -5.07
N LEU A 93 -9.18 3.24 -4.52
CA LEU A 93 -10.14 3.02 -3.43
C LEU A 93 -9.50 3.16 -2.04
N SER A 94 -8.23 3.50 -1.95
CA SER A 94 -7.46 3.61 -0.71
C SER A 94 -6.99 5.04 -0.44
N ALA A 95 -7.04 5.46 0.82
CA ALA A 95 -6.52 6.75 1.26
C ALA A 95 -4.98 6.79 1.38
N VAL A 96 -4.30 5.64 1.34
CA VAL A 96 -2.85 5.56 1.60
C VAL A 96 -2.04 4.99 0.44
N LYS A 97 -2.66 4.25 -0.49
CA LYS A 97 -1.97 3.62 -1.61
C LYS A 97 -1.71 4.60 -2.77
N GLY A 98 -0.85 4.21 -3.72
CA GLY A 98 -0.56 4.99 -4.93
C GLY A 98 -0.03 6.39 -4.63
N GLY A 99 0.88 6.52 -3.66
CA GLY A 99 1.53 7.77 -3.28
C GLY A 99 0.75 8.64 -2.28
N ARG A 100 -0.48 8.27 -1.94
CA ARG A 100 -1.32 9.12 -1.10
C ARG A 100 -0.81 9.27 0.33
N PHE A 101 -0.19 8.23 0.91
CA PHE A 101 0.41 8.38 2.24
C PHE A 101 1.49 9.45 2.26
N ALA A 102 2.41 9.42 1.30
CA ALA A 102 3.44 10.45 1.20
C ALA A 102 2.86 11.85 0.92
N GLN A 103 1.76 11.92 0.16
CA GLN A 103 1.02 13.17 -0.04
C GLN A 103 0.43 13.71 1.28
N HIS A 104 -0.09 12.83 2.14
CA HIS A 104 -0.56 13.21 3.48
C HIS A 104 0.56 13.73 4.39
N CYS A 105 1.80 13.25 4.18
CA CYS A 105 2.96 13.73 4.94
C CYS A 105 3.44 15.12 4.50
N ALA A 106 3.07 15.59 3.30
CA ALA A 106 3.54 16.87 2.80
C ALA A 106 3.12 18.05 3.72
N PRO A 107 3.99 19.04 3.96
CA PRO A 107 5.29 19.29 3.31
C PRO A 107 6.50 18.59 3.95
N ALA A 108 6.32 17.72 4.94
CA ALA A 108 7.41 16.97 5.55
C ALA A 108 8.11 16.03 4.56
N ARG A 109 9.39 15.76 4.80
CA ARG A 109 10.15 14.78 4.02
C ARG A 109 9.81 13.37 4.46
N VAL A 110 9.73 12.45 3.50
CA VAL A 110 9.52 11.03 3.76
C VAL A 110 10.75 10.25 3.31
N PHE A 111 11.40 9.56 4.25
CA PHE A 111 12.39 8.54 3.95
C PHE A 111 11.72 7.17 4.00
N SER A 112 11.49 6.60 2.82
CA SER A 112 10.90 5.27 2.68
C SER A 112 12.00 4.22 2.58
N ILE A 113 12.10 3.34 3.57
CA ILE A 113 13.03 2.21 3.58
C ILE A 113 12.23 0.93 3.36
N VAL A 114 12.52 0.25 2.27
CA VAL A 114 11.73 -0.89 1.79
C VAL A 114 12.54 -2.17 1.85
N LEU A 115 11.98 -3.19 2.50
CA LEU A 115 12.42 -4.58 2.39
C LEU A 115 11.50 -5.27 1.37
N SER A 116 12.03 -5.53 0.17
CA SER A 116 11.24 -6.06 -0.94
C SER A 116 11.12 -7.59 -0.86
N ASP A 117 9.89 -8.07 -0.98
CA ASP A 117 9.53 -9.49 -1.10
C ASP A 117 9.01 -9.86 -2.50
N ILE A 118 9.12 -8.93 -3.47
CA ILE A 118 8.65 -9.09 -4.85
C ILE A 118 9.82 -9.14 -5.82
N LEU A 119 9.79 -10.07 -6.79
CA LEU A 119 10.82 -10.15 -7.84
C LEU A 119 10.86 -8.88 -8.69
N GLY A 120 12.08 -8.33 -8.87
CA GLY A 120 12.30 -7.12 -9.66
C GLY A 120 12.04 -5.83 -8.91
N ASP A 121 11.65 -5.90 -7.63
CA ASP A 121 11.49 -4.78 -6.71
C ASP A 121 10.58 -3.64 -7.24
N PRO A 122 9.41 -3.93 -7.85
CA PRO A 122 8.52 -2.89 -8.34
C PRO A 122 7.90 -2.13 -7.18
N LEU A 123 8.48 -0.97 -6.83
CA LEU A 123 8.12 -0.17 -5.65
C LEU A 123 6.63 0.19 -5.59
N ASP A 124 5.99 0.37 -6.73
CA ASP A 124 4.56 0.69 -6.84
C ASP A 124 3.65 -0.52 -6.55
N MET A 125 4.21 -1.75 -6.54
CA MET A 125 3.52 -2.99 -6.16
C MET A 125 3.72 -3.35 -4.69
N ILE A 126 4.85 -2.97 -4.09
CA ILE A 126 5.12 -3.23 -2.67
C ILE A 126 4.14 -2.42 -1.83
N ALA A 127 3.28 -3.10 -1.06
CA ALA A 127 2.16 -2.54 -0.32
C ALA A 127 1.23 -1.64 -1.17
N SER A 128 1.23 -1.80 -2.50
CA SER A 128 0.55 -0.94 -3.48
C SER A 128 1.02 0.52 -3.47
N GLY A 129 2.31 0.74 -3.17
CA GLY A 129 3.03 2.01 -3.34
C GLY A 129 2.56 3.17 -2.47
N PRO A 130 2.56 3.10 -1.11
CA PRO A 130 2.10 4.22 -0.27
C PRO A 130 2.92 5.50 -0.42
N ALA A 131 4.21 5.36 -0.70
CA ALA A 131 5.16 6.46 -0.88
C ALA A 131 5.80 6.46 -2.28
N VAL A 132 5.08 6.00 -3.29
CA VAL A 132 5.54 5.92 -4.68
C VAL A 132 4.47 6.51 -5.60
N PRO A 133 4.84 7.39 -6.56
CA PRO A 133 3.90 7.89 -7.56
C PRO A 133 3.22 6.75 -8.31
N ASP A 134 1.93 6.88 -8.58
CA ASP A 134 1.17 5.87 -9.30
C ASP A 134 1.22 6.13 -10.82
N CYS A 135 1.82 5.21 -11.57
CA CYS A 135 1.89 5.29 -13.02
C CYS A 135 0.57 4.93 -13.73
N SER A 136 -0.38 4.26 -13.04
CA SER A 136 -1.68 3.88 -13.63
C SER A 136 -2.60 5.10 -13.78
N THR A 137 -3.48 5.11 -14.78
CA THR A 137 -4.40 6.22 -15.05
C THR A 137 -5.84 5.89 -14.67
N CYS A 138 -6.68 6.91 -14.45
CA CYS A 138 -8.11 6.73 -14.24
C CYS A 138 -8.77 6.05 -15.46
N ALA A 139 -8.32 6.34 -16.67
CA ALA A 139 -8.81 5.69 -17.89
C ALA A 139 -8.56 4.17 -17.85
N GLN A 140 -7.37 3.73 -17.39
CA GLN A 140 -7.08 2.31 -17.20
C GLN A 140 -7.99 1.69 -16.14
N ALA A 141 -8.20 2.38 -15.02
CA ALA A 141 -9.09 1.87 -13.96
C ALA A 141 -10.52 1.69 -14.44
N LEU A 142 -11.07 2.65 -15.20
CA LEU A 142 -12.40 2.56 -15.77
C LEU A 142 -12.48 1.43 -16.80
N ALA A 143 -11.48 1.28 -17.66
CA ALA A 143 -11.41 0.18 -18.64
C ALA A 143 -11.37 -1.21 -17.96
N ILE A 144 -10.63 -1.35 -16.83
CA ILE A 144 -10.61 -2.58 -16.04
C ILE A 144 -11.98 -2.85 -15.42
N ALA A 145 -12.65 -1.81 -14.88
CA ALA A 145 -13.97 -1.94 -14.30
C ALA A 145 -14.99 -2.40 -15.34
N GLU A 146 -14.94 -1.86 -16.57
CA GLU A 146 -15.76 -2.27 -17.70
C GLU A 146 -15.43 -3.69 -18.16
N LYS A 147 -14.15 -4.01 -18.36
CA LYS A 147 -13.65 -5.33 -18.79
C LYS A 147 -14.21 -6.46 -17.92
N TYR A 148 -14.20 -6.27 -16.62
CA TYR A 148 -14.63 -7.26 -15.64
C TYR A 148 -16.06 -7.04 -15.14
N GLN A 149 -16.78 -6.06 -15.71
CA GLN A 149 -18.16 -5.72 -15.34
C GLN A 149 -18.34 -5.57 -13.81
N LEU A 150 -17.41 -4.84 -13.17
CA LEU A 150 -17.40 -4.68 -11.72
C LEU A 150 -18.66 -3.97 -11.24
N ARG A 151 -19.29 -4.54 -10.23
CA ARG A 151 -20.40 -3.89 -9.52
C ARG A 151 -19.81 -2.89 -8.53
N LEU A 152 -20.00 -1.61 -8.82
CA LEU A 152 -19.47 -0.49 -8.08
C LEU A 152 -20.61 0.39 -7.57
N SER A 153 -20.47 0.92 -6.35
CA SER A 153 -21.31 2.03 -5.92
C SER A 153 -20.98 3.31 -6.72
N ALA A 154 -21.86 4.30 -6.66
CA ALA A 154 -21.60 5.60 -7.25
C ALA A 154 -20.31 6.24 -6.68
N GLN A 155 -20.05 6.04 -5.38
CA GLN A 155 -18.82 6.51 -4.72
C GLN A 155 -17.58 5.82 -5.28
N ALA A 156 -17.57 4.50 -5.39
CA ALA A 156 -16.44 3.75 -5.96
C ALA A 156 -16.19 4.16 -7.42
N GLY A 157 -17.23 4.27 -8.24
CA GLY A 157 -17.11 4.74 -9.62
C GLY A 157 -16.52 6.14 -9.73
N ALA A 158 -16.94 7.07 -8.88
CA ALA A 158 -16.38 8.43 -8.83
C ALA A 158 -14.90 8.43 -8.43
N LEU A 159 -14.48 7.55 -7.50
CA LEU A 159 -13.08 7.41 -7.09
C LEU A 159 -12.21 6.82 -8.21
N LEU A 160 -12.72 5.86 -8.99
CA LEU A 160 -11.98 5.32 -10.13
C LEU A 160 -11.73 6.36 -11.23
N ALA A 161 -12.63 7.34 -11.37
CA ALA A 161 -12.48 8.45 -12.31
C ALA A 161 -11.49 9.54 -11.86
N GLN A 162 -10.94 9.43 -10.64
CA GLN A 162 -9.96 10.38 -10.11
C GLN A 162 -8.54 9.88 -10.29
N GLU A 163 -7.62 10.80 -10.63
CA GLU A 163 -6.21 10.44 -10.68
C GLU A 163 -5.60 10.33 -9.29
N THR A 164 -4.67 9.40 -9.17
CA THR A 164 -3.76 9.26 -8.05
C THR A 164 -2.55 10.18 -8.21
N PRO A 165 -1.76 10.47 -7.16
CA PRO A 165 -0.53 11.26 -7.26
C PRO A 165 0.42 10.74 -8.33
N LYS A 166 0.84 11.62 -9.28
CA LYS A 166 1.74 11.29 -10.39
C LYS A 166 3.18 11.72 -10.14
N ALA A 167 3.39 12.59 -9.16
CA ALA A 167 4.69 13.03 -8.69
C ALA A 167 4.66 13.21 -7.17
N LEU A 168 5.79 13.02 -6.54
CA LEU A 168 6.01 13.22 -5.10
C LEU A 168 7.38 13.87 -4.93
N ASP A 169 7.40 15.12 -4.49
CA ASP A 169 8.64 15.90 -4.36
C ASP A 169 9.28 15.74 -2.96
N ASN A 170 8.55 15.12 -2.04
CA ASN A 170 8.95 15.00 -0.64
C ASN A 170 9.45 13.60 -0.27
N VAL A 171 9.67 12.68 -1.21
CA VAL A 171 10.02 11.28 -0.92
C VAL A 171 11.41 10.91 -1.41
N THR A 172 12.16 10.23 -0.54
CA THR A 172 13.38 9.50 -0.90
C THR A 172 13.19 8.04 -0.52
N THR A 173 13.37 7.12 -1.47
CA THR A 173 13.17 5.67 -1.24
C THR A 173 14.47 4.91 -1.36
N HIS A 174 14.71 4.00 -0.41
CA HIS A 174 15.82 3.04 -0.42
C HIS A 174 15.30 1.62 -0.24
N ILE A 175 15.78 0.70 -1.09
CA ILE A 175 15.56 -0.74 -0.93
C ILE A 175 16.75 -1.29 -0.17
N THR A 176 16.51 -1.88 1.01
CA THR A 176 17.59 -2.38 1.92
C THR A 176 17.76 -3.87 1.85
N GLY A 177 16.89 -4.61 1.17
CA GLY A 177 16.98 -6.05 0.94
C GLY A 177 15.97 -6.46 -0.11
N SER A 178 16.33 -7.49 -0.87
CA SER A 178 15.51 -7.98 -1.96
C SER A 178 15.57 -9.51 -2.09
N VAL A 179 14.60 -10.09 -2.79
CA VAL A 179 14.60 -11.52 -3.13
C VAL A 179 15.86 -11.88 -3.92
N ARG A 180 16.39 -10.98 -4.75
CA ARG A 180 17.63 -11.19 -5.51
C ARG A 180 18.83 -11.39 -4.58
N GLU A 181 18.98 -10.54 -3.57
CA GLU A 181 20.06 -10.65 -2.58
C GLU A 181 19.96 -11.93 -1.77
N LEU A 182 18.75 -12.30 -1.35
CA LEU A 182 18.50 -13.56 -0.67
C LEU A 182 18.88 -14.76 -1.54
N CYS A 183 18.49 -14.78 -2.80
CA CYS A 183 18.85 -15.85 -3.75
C CYS A 183 20.36 -15.92 -3.99
N ALA A 184 21.02 -14.77 -4.12
CA ALA A 184 22.47 -14.71 -4.30
C ALA A 184 23.22 -15.28 -3.08
N ALA A 185 22.81 -14.88 -1.86
CA ALA A 185 23.38 -15.41 -0.62
C ALA A 185 23.13 -16.91 -0.45
N ALA A 186 21.93 -17.40 -0.78
CA ALA A 186 21.61 -18.83 -0.76
C ALA A 186 22.47 -19.62 -1.78
N ALA A 187 22.62 -19.12 -2.99
CA ALA A 187 23.44 -19.75 -4.02
C ALA A 187 24.95 -19.80 -3.61
N GLU A 188 25.45 -18.77 -2.94
CA GLU A 188 26.80 -18.77 -2.42
C GLU A 188 26.97 -19.79 -1.28
N ALA A 189 25.99 -19.87 -0.37
CA ALA A 189 26.02 -20.85 0.72
C ALA A 189 26.01 -22.30 0.22
N CYS A 190 25.27 -22.57 -0.88
CA CYS A 190 25.24 -23.90 -1.49
C CYS A 190 26.53 -24.32 -2.25
N ARG A 191 27.43 -23.36 -2.53
CA ARG A 191 28.71 -23.65 -3.19
C ARG A 191 29.85 -23.99 -2.21
N LYS A 192 29.63 -23.74 -0.92
CA LYS A 192 30.55 -24.07 0.18
C LYS A 192 30.31 -25.49 0.68
#